data_5562151a0d650aaa1a2366ab6591a855
#
_entry.id   5562151a0d650aaa1a2366ab6591a855
#
_cell.length_a   1.000
_cell.length_b   1.000
_cell.length_c   1.000
_cell.angle_alpha   90.00
_cell.angle_beta   90.00
_cell.angle_gamma   90.00
#
_symmetry.space_group_name_H-M   'P 1'
#
loop_
_entity.id
_entity.type
_entity.pdbx_description
1 polymer ?
#
loop_
_entity_poly.entity_id
_entity_poly.type
_entity_poly.pdbx_seq_one_letter_code
_entity_poly.pdbx_strand_id
1 'polypeptide(L)'
;PTRVGTGATIGANATIVCGHDLGEYCMVAAGAVVTKSVPAFALVAGVPAKQMGWVSHAGERLGDDLKCPRTGVQYEYNESVGTLSVKA
;
A
#
# COMPACT_ATOMS: atom_id res chain seq x y z
N PRO A 1 4.51 -18.84 4.31
CA PRO A 1 3.78 -18.42 3.10
C PRO A 1 3.47 -16.94 3.12
N THR A 2 3.40 -16.36 1.93
CA THR A 2 3.04 -14.95 1.75
C THR A 2 1.53 -14.79 1.87
N ARG A 3 1.10 -13.81 2.65
CA ARG A 3 -0.31 -13.44 2.76
C ARG A 3 -0.56 -12.17 1.97
N VAL A 4 -1.63 -12.16 1.21
CA VAL A 4 -2.06 -10.98 0.45
C VAL A 4 -3.38 -10.49 1.02
N GLY A 5 -3.39 -9.28 1.55
CA GLY A 5 -4.58 -8.70 2.15
C GLY A 5 -5.67 -8.40 1.14
N THR A 6 -6.90 -8.27 1.62
CA THR A 6 -8.06 -7.93 0.81
C THR A 6 -7.82 -6.62 0.06
N GLY A 7 -8.16 -6.59 -1.22
CA GLY A 7 -8.08 -5.39 -2.04
C GLY A 7 -6.66 -4.97 -2.44
N ALA A 8 -5.63 -5.76 -2.11
CA ALA A 8 -4.27 -5.45 -2.54
C ALA A 8 -4.15 -5.54 -4.06
N THR A 9 -3.43 -4.59 -4.66
CA THR A 9 -3.16 -4.55 -6.10
C THR A 9 -1.70 -4.82 -6.36
N ILE A 10 -1.42 -5.81 -7.22
CA ILE A 10 -0.06 -6.17 -7.58
C ILE A 10 0.13 -5.93 -9.07
N GLY A 11 1.05 -5.03 -9.42
CA GLY A 11 1.33 -4.70 -10.81
C GLY A 11 2.00 -5.83 -11.59
N ALA A 12 1.98 -5.73 -12.91
CA ALA A 12 2.56 -6.74 -13.79
C ALA A 12 4.05 -6.92 -13.51
N ASN A 13 4.52 -8.17 -13.55
CA ASN A 13 5.92 -8.53 -13.34
C ASN A 13 6.50 -8.12 -12.00
N ALA A 14 5.65 -7.79 -11.01
CA ALA A 14 6.11 -7.57 -9.64
C ALA A 14 6.53 -8.90 -9.03
N THR A 15 7.57 -8.88 -8.22
CA THR A 15 8.08 -10.06 -7.53
C THR A 15 7.94 -9.85 -6.03
N ILE A 16 7.31 -10.80 -5.35
CA ILE A 16 7.14 -10.75 -3.89
C ILE A 16 8.03 -11.84 -3.29
N VAL A 17 9.02 -11.44 -2.52
CA VAL A 17 9.89 -12.40 -1.85
C VAL A 17 9.09 -13.15 -0.78
N CYS A 18 9.20 -14.48 -0.79
CA CYS A 18 8.44 -15.35 0.09
C CYS A 18 8.65 -15.01 1.57
N GLY A 19 7.59 -15.16 2.38
CA GLY A 19 7.65 -14.93 3.83
C GLY A 19 7.28 -13.51 4.26
N HIS A 20 6.89 -12.64 3.32
CA HIS A 20 6.44 -11.28 3.64
C HIS A 20 4.96 -11.13 3.34
N ASP A 21 4.26 -10.31 4.13
CA ASP A 21 2.83 -10.09 3.97
C ASP A 21 2.55 -8.78 3.25
N LEU A 22 1.51 -8.78 2.43
CA LEU A 22 1.00 -7.56 1.79
C LEU A 22 -0.27 -7.14 2.53
N GLY A 23 -0.27 -5.92 3.05
CA GLY A 23 -1.41 -5.38 3.80
C GLY A 23 -2.63 -5.14 2.92
N GLU A 24 -3.79 -4.96 3.56
CA GLU A 24 -5.03 -4.69 2.85
C GLU A 24 -4.93 -3.41 2.04
N TYR A 25 -5.47 -3.43 0.82
CA TYR A 25 -5.52 -2.29 -0.09
C TYR A 25 -4.16 -1.67 -0.41
N CYS A 26 -3.05 -2.36 -0.15
CA CYS A 26 -1.74 -1.88 -0.59
C CYS A 26 -1.63 -1.95 -2.11
N MET A 27 -0.71 -1.19 -2.67
CA MET A 27 -0.45 -1.20 -4.11
C MET A 27 1.03 -1.45 -4.36
N VAL A 28 1.32 -2.50 -5.14
CA VAL A 28 2.68 -2.82 -5.57
C VAL A 28 2.79 -2.46 -7.04
N ALA A 29 3.69 -1.52 -7.36
CA ALA A 29 3.86 -1.05 -8.73
C ALA A 29 4.43 -2.14 -9.63
N ALA A 30 4.16 -2.04 -10.94
CA ALA A 30 4.68 -2.98 -11.92
C ALA A 30 6.21 -3.05 -11.86
N GLY A 31 6.74 -4.27 -11.94
CA GLY A 31 8.17 -4.52 -11.92
C GLY A 31 8.86 -4.36 -10.57
N ALA A 32 8.12 -4.03 -9.51
CA ALA A 32 8.71 -3.89 -8.17
C ALA A 32 9.15 -5.24 -7.61
N VAL A 33 10.20 -5.22 -6.79
CA VAL A 33 10.66 -6.40 -6.06
C VAL A 33 10.48 -6.16 -4.57
N VAL A 34 9.46 -6.79 -3.98
CA VAL A 34 9.09 -6.59 -2.57
C VAL A 34 9.92 -7.51 -1.69
N THR A 35 10.77 -6.94 -0.86
CA THR A 35 11.69 -7.66 0.02
C THR A 35 11.32 -7.55 1.50
N LYS A 36 10.25 -6.83 1.83
CA LYS A 36 9.74 -6.64 3.19
C LYS A 36 8.22 -6.65 3.16
N SER A 37 7.60 -6.88 4.31
CA SER A 37 6.15 -6.78 4.41
C SER A 37 5.68 -5.36 4.11
N VAL A 38 4.51 -5.23 3.47
CA VAL A 38 3.96 -3.96 3.02
C VAL A 38 2.78 -3.59 3.91
N PRO A 39 2.79 -2.39 4.53
CA PRO A 39 1.66 -1.96 5.36
C PRO A 39 0.37 -1.80 4.55
N ALA A 40 -0.77 -1.87 5.24
CA ALA A 40 -2.05 -1.58 4.60
C ALA A 40 -2.05 -0.17 4.00
N PHE A 41 -2.65 -0.03 2.82
CA PHE A 41 -2.75 1.24 2.06
C PHE A 41 -1.41 1.82 1.61
N ALA A 42 -0.31 1.10 1.74
CA ALA A 42 0.99 1.60 1.28
C ALA A 42 1.15 1.40 -0.24
N LEU A 43 1.78 2.37 -0.87
CA LEU A 43 2.22 2.28 -2.27
C LEU A 43 3.72 2.03 -2.28
N VAL A 44 4.14 0.91 -2.88
CA VAL A 44 5.56 0.57 -2.99
C VAL A 44 5.97 0.40 -4.45
N ALA A 45 7.20 0.77 -4.75
CA ALA A 45 7.74 0.69 -6.11
C ALA A 45 9.25 0.52 -6.07
N GLY A 46 9.82 0.01 -7.15
CA GLY A 46 11.27 -0.08 -7.33
C GLY A 46 11.88 -1.43 -7.00
N VAL A 47 13.21 -1.52 -7.16
CA VAL A 47 14.01 -2.73 -6.92
C VAL A 47 15.22 -2.33 -6.08
N PRO A 48 15.26 -2.66 -4.77
CA PRO A 48 14.17 -3.23 -3.95
C PRO A 48 13.02 -2.23 -3.78
N ALA A 49 11.81 -2.73 -3.58
CA ALA A 49 10.64 -1.89 -3.43
C ALA A 49 10.74 -1.02 -2.18
N LYS A 50 10.40 0.27 -2.33
CA LYS A 50 10.35 1.23 -1.24
C LYS A 50 8.99 1.89 -1.21
N GLN A 51 8.54 2.29 -0.03
CA GLN A 51 7.27 2.97 0.11
C GLN A 51 7.36 4.36 -0.51
N MET A 52 6.49 4.61 -1.49
CA MET A 52 6.43 5.88 -2.21
C MET A 52 5.29 6.77 -1.74
N GLY A 53 4.37 6.24 -0.94
CA GLY A 53 3.22 6.98 -0.46
C GLY A 53 2.11 6.07 0.00
N TRP A 54 0.90 6.59 -0.01
CA TRP A 54 -0.30 5.89 0.44
C TRP A 54 -1.35 5.91 -0.65
N VAL A 55 -2.22 4.91 -0.64
CA VAL A 55 -3.34 4.82 -1.59
C VAL A 55 -4.65 4.64 -0.81
N SER A 56 -5.76 5.05 -1.44
CA SER A 56 -7.10 4.87 -0.88
C SER A 56 -7.67 3.50 -1.23
N HIS A 57 -8.84 3.18 -0.68
CA HIS A 57 -9.60 1.98 -1.08
C HIS A 57 -9.90 1.96 -2.58
N ALA A 58 -10.02 3.13 -3.20
CA ALA A 58 -10.27 3.25 -4.63
C ALA A 58 -9.02 3.08 -5.50
N GLY A 59 -7.84 2.86 -4.88
CA GLY A 59 -6.59 2.71 -5.61
C GLY A 59 -5.98 4.03 -6.06
N GLU A 60 -6.47 5.16 -5.54
CA GLU A 60 -5.94 6.48 -5.86
C GLU A 60 -4.84 6.88 -4.90
N ARG A 61 -3.75 7.43 -5.41
CA ARG A 61 -2.67 7.91 -4.58
C ARG A 61 -3.13 9.11 -3.74
N LEU A 62 -2.90 9.02 -2.44
CA LEU A 62 -3.25 10.11 -1.52
C LEU A 62 -2.19 11.22 -1.59
N GLY A 63 -2.67 12.47 -1.51
CA GLY A 63 -1.80 13.63 -1.38
C GLY A 63 -1.31 13.81 0.06
N ASP A 64 -0.63 14.93 0.32
CA ASP A 64 -0.10 15.24 1.65
C ASP A 64 -1.21 15.37 2.70
N ASP A 65 -2.43 15.70 2.26
CA ASP A 65 -3.60 15.82 3.13
C ASP A 65 -4.25 14.46 3.47
N LEU A 66 -3.76 13.39 2.88
CA LEU A 66 -4.28 12.02 3.05
C LEU A 66 -5.79 11.92 2.73
N LYS A 67 -6.24 12.72 1.77
CA LYS A 67 -7.63 12.72 1.32
C LYS A 67 -7.69 12.12 -0.08
N CYS A 68 -8.61 11.17 -0.28
CA CYS A 68 -8.79 10.57 -1.60
C CYS A 68 -9.40 11.58 -2.57
N PRO A 69 -8.71 11.91 -3.68
CA PRO A 69 -9.22 12.89 -4.63
C PRO A 69 -10.49 12.42 -5.37
N ARG A 70 -10.70 11.11 -5.41
CA ARG A 70 -11.82 10.51 -6.12
C ARG A 70 -13.07 10.39 -5.26
N THR A 71 -12.92 9.93 -4.02
CA THR A 71 -14.04 9.64 -3.13
C THR A 71 -14.26 10.71 -2.06
N GLY A 72 -13.26 11.53 -1.81
CA GLY A 72 -13.28 12.52 -0.74
C GLY A 72 -13.08 11.94 0.66
N VAL A 73 -12.83 10.65 0.77
CA VAL A 73 -12.60 10.00 2.06
C VAL A 73 -11.30 10.50 2.67
N GLN A 74 -11.35 10.89 3.95
CA GLN A 74 -10.17 11.33 4.68
C GLN A 74 -9.54 10.15 5.39
N TYR A 75 -8.23 10.03 5.28
CA TYR A 75 -7.43 9.01 5.97
C TYR A 75 -6.54 9.66 7.02
N GLU A 76 -6.09 8.85 7.97
CA GLU A 76 -5.12 9.30 8.95
C GLU A 76 -4.03 8.25 9.15
N TYR A 77 -2.81 8.71 9.41
CA TYR A 77 -1.69 7.84 9.70
C TYR A 77 -1.64 7.54 11.20
N ASN A 78 -1.58 6.25 11.53
CA ASN A 78 -1.46 5.81 12.92
C ASN A 78 -0.01 5.39 13.18
N GLU A 79 0.73 6.22 13.90
CA GLU A 79 2.14 5.96 14.20
C GLU A 79 2.33 4.72 15.08
N SER A 80 1.36 4.38 15.91
CA SER A 80 1.47 3.23 16.82
C SER A 80 1.53 1.91 16.09
N VAL A 81 0.84 1.80 14.96
CA VAL A 81 0.82 0.57 14.14
C VAL A 81 1.51 0.74 12.80
N GLY A 82 1.96 1.94 12.47
CA GLY A 82 2.69 2.21 11.23
C GLY A 82 1.86 2.08 9.97
N THR A 83 0.55 2.24 10.04
CA THR A 83 -0.34 2.09 8.89
C THR A 83 -1.38 3.19 8.84
N LEU A 84 -2.10 3.24 7.72
CA LEU A 84 -3.15 4.21 7.45
C LEU A 84 -4.51 3.62 7.77
N SER A 85 -5.43 4.47 8.21
CA SER A 85 -6.82 4.07 8.44
C SER A 85 -7.76 5.21 8.03
N VAL A 86 -9.03 4.88 7.85
CA VAL A 86 -10.04 5.89 7.55
C VAL A 86 -10.29 6.73 8.78
N LYS A 87 -10.25 8.05 8.62
CA LYS A 87 -10.54 8.96 9.73
C LYS A 87 -12.04 8.93 10.03
N ALA A 88 -12.34 8.65 11.28
CA ALA A 88 -13.73 8.61 11.73
C ALA A 88 -14.34 10.02 11.83
#